data_438502a195525fb76d40c3bed5ff02a5
#
_entry.id   438502a195525fb76d40c3bed5ff02a5
#
_cell.length_a   1.000
_cell.length_b   1.000
_cell.length_c   1.000
_cell.angle_alpha   90.00
_cell.angle_beta   90.00
_cell.angle_gamma   90.00
#
_symmetry.space_group_name_H-M   'P 1'
#
loop_
_entity.id
_entity.type
_entity.pdbx_description
1 polymer ?
#
loop_
_entity_poly.entity_id
_entity_poly.type
_entity_poly.pdbx_seq_one_letter_code
_entity_poly.pdbx_strand_id
1 'polypeptide(L)'
;MFETIIDAINTFLYSKLLIVILIGSGIYFTVRTRFPQVRLFKNACSAVMEKPEGDESVSSFQALMVSTASRVGTGNIVGVSSAICIGGVGSVFWMWIIAILGSASALAESTLAQIYKKKGKDGQCYGGPAYYIEAALHSRGLAVVFCIAMILTYAFGFNMLASYNLQSTFSGQPFYNAEITPWIIGGILALVTGWCLLGGGNRIVKVTSTLVPFMGIVYILISLLVVVLNIGQLPSVLAQIFEEAFDFKAIFAGFAGSAMMQGIRRGLYSNEAGIGSAPNAAASAMVSHPVKQGLVQMLSVFIDTLLLCTATAMMCLVSGVTPAKELQGAPWVQAALHKTLGSFGPYFIMIAMVLFAFTTLLGNCFYCDNLLTYIHKKQPDRKFMTGFRIVSALAVFLGAGMEMTLLWHISDVLMGVMALINIPVILLLSNTVLKALKDYEGQIRQKKNPVFFSKNIDLKQKTDYWN
;
A
#
# COMPACT_ATOMS: atom_id res chain seq x y z
N MET A 1 -14.13 21.15 -16.69
CA MET A 1 -12.81 21.81 -16.68
C MET A 1 -11.85 21.22 -15.64
N PHE A 2 -12.23 21.13 -14.35
CA PHE A 2 -11.36 20.55 -13.31
C PHE A 2 -11.02 19.07 -13.59
N GLU A 3 -12.02 18.25 -13.88
CA GLU A 3 -11.85 16.84 -14.23
C GLU A 3 -10.99 16.62 -15.48
N THR A 4 -11.19 17.43 -16.51
CA THR A 4 -10.41 17.36 -17.75
C THR A 4 -8.91 17.65 -17.49
N ILE A 5 -8.62 18.61 -16.61
CA ILE A 5 -7.23 18.94 -16.22
C ILE A 5 -6.61 17.77 -15.44
N ILE A 6 -7.32 17.23 -14.46
CA ILE A 6 -6.84 16.09 -13.66
C ILE A 6 -6.61 14.86 -14.53
N ASP A 7 -7.52 14.56 -15.46
CA ASP A 7 -7.37 13.43 -16.38
C ASP A 7 -6.16 13.62 -17.33
N ALA A 8 -5.96 14.83 -17.85
CA ALA A 8 -4.79 15.13 -18.68
C ALA A 8 -3.47 14.96 -17.90
N ILE A 9 -3.41 15.43 -16.65
CA ILE A 9 -2.24 15.25 -15.76
C ILE A 9 -2.04 13.77 -15.50
N ASN A 10 -3.09 13.04 -15.15
CA ASN A 10 -3.05 11.61 -14.85
C ASN A 10 -2.57 10.80 -16.05
N THR A 11 -3.12 11.08 -17.22
CA THR A 11 -2.70 10.44 -18.48
C THR A 11 -1.22 10.72 -18.76
N PHE A 12 -0.76 11.97 -18.65
CA PHE A 12 0.66 12.30 -18.85
C PHE A 12 1.57 11.57 -17.86
N LEU A 13 1.22 11.58 -16.58
CA LEU A 13 2.01 10.94 -15.52
C LEU A 13 2.18 9.43 -15.78
N TYR A 14 1.08 8.73 -16.01
CA TYR A 14 1.13 7.26 -16.12
C TYR A 14 1.50 6.77 -17.51
N SER A 15 1.14 7.48 -18.59
CA SER A 15 1.48 7.00 -19.94
C SER A 15 2.94 7.23 -20.32
N LYS A 16 3.63 8.19 -19.71
CA LYS A 16 4.98 8.58 -20.16
C LYS A 16 6.05 8.50 -19.09
N LEU A 17 5.72 8.77 -17.82
CA LEU A 17 6.74 9.03 -16.82
C LEU A 17 6.79 7.94 -15.75
N LEU A 18 5.68 7.68 -15.07
CA LEU A 18 5.66 6.81 -13.88
C LEU A 18 5.97 5.36 -14.22
N ILE A 19 5.44 4.83 -15.31
CA ILE A 19 5.72 3.43 -15.72
C ILE A 19 7.21 3.22 -15.93
N VAL A 20 7.87 4.14 -16.65
CA VAL A 20 9.32 4.05 -16.91
C VAL A 20 10.12 4.14 -15.60
N ILE A 21 9.76 5.08 -14.74
CA ILE A 21 10.47 5.29 -13.46
C ILE A 21 10.24 4.12 -12.50
N LEU A 22 9.00 3.62 -12.39
CA LEU A 22 8.65 2.50 -11.49
C LEU A 22 9.32 1.19 -11.95
N ILE A 23 9.16 0.84 -13.22
CA ILE A 23 9.77 -0.39 -13.76
C ILE A 23 11.30 -0.25 -13.75
N GLY A 24 11.83 0.88 -14.20
CA GLY A 24 13.26 1.13 -14.24
C GLY A 24 13.92 1.07 -12.87
N SER A 25 13.33 1.72 -11.86
CA SER A 25 13.83 1.65 -10.47
C SER A 25 13.71 0.25 -9.88
N GLY A 26 12.58 -0.44 -10.13
CA GLY A 26 12.37 -1.81 -9.69
C GLY A 26 13.40 -2.78 -10.28
N ILE A 27 13.67 -2.70 -11.57
CA ILE A 27 14.75 -3.46 -12.24
C ILE A 27 16.11 -3.10 -11.66
N TYR A 28 16.40 -1.79 -11.53
CA TYR A 28 17.67 -1.31 -10.98
C TYR A 28 17.93 -1.91 -9.58
N PHE A 29 16.98 -1.77 -8.66
CA PHE A 29 17.15 -2.32 -7.32
C PHE A 29 17.19 -3.85 -7.32
N THR A 30 16.34 -4.52 -8.10
CA THR A 30 16.34 -6.00 -8.20
C THR A 30 17.72 -6.52 -8.63
N VAL A 31 18.30 -5.94 -9.68
CA VAL A 31 19.62 -6.36 -10.22
C VAL A 31 20.74 -5.98 -9.26
N ARG A 32 20.77 -4.73 -8.78
CA ARG A 32 21.83 -4.23 -7.89
C ARG A 32 21.87 -4.93 -6.53
N THR A 33 20.71 -5.35 -6.01
CA THR A 33 20.61 -6.12 -4.76
C THR A 33 20.67 -7.64 -4.99
N ARG A 34 20.87 -8.08 -6.23
CA ARG A 34 21.01 -9.49 -6.64
C ARG A 34 19.79 -10.33 -6.29
N PHE A 35 18.60 -9.90 -6.75
CA PHE A 35 17.35 -10.62 -6.59
C PHE A 35 16.99 -10.96 -5.12
N PRO A 36 16.87 -9.98 -4.24
CA PRO A 36 16.62 -10.20 -2.81
C PRO A 36 15.27 -10.88 -2.59
N GLN A 37 14.31 -10.70 -3.50
CA GLN A 37 12.99 -11.30 -3.50
C GLN A 37 13.02 -12.82 -3.35
N VAL A 38 13.99 -13.46 -3.97
CA VAL A 38 14.18 -14.91 -3.92
C VAL A 38 15.23 -15.27 -2.87
N ARG A 39 16.39 -14.65 -2.97
CA ARG A 39 17.57 -14.99 -2.19
C ARG A 39 17.43 -14.73 -0.69
N LEU A 40 16.72 -13.68 -0.31
CA LEU A 40 16.52 -13.27 1.07
C LEU A 40 15.09 -13.49 1.58
N PHE A 41 14.27 -14.24 0.84
CA PHE A 41 12.88 -14.50 1.22
C PHE A 41 12.76 -15.15 2.61
N LYS A 42 13.57 -16.18 2.88
CA LYS A 42 13.62 -16.85 4.19
C LYS A 42 14.01 -15.88 5.31
N ASN A 43 14.96 -14.97 5.05
CA ASN A 43 15.36 -13.95 6.00
C ASN A 43 14.26 -12.93 6.25
N ALA A 44 13.47 -12.57 5.22
CA ALA A 44 12.31 -11.70 5.36
C ALA A 44 11.27 -12.32 6.30
N CYS A 45 10.91 -13.60 6.11
CA CYS A 45 10.00 -14.32 6.99
C CYS A 45 10.53 -14.38 8.44
N SER A 46 11.83 -14.65 8.61
CA SER A 46 12.45 -14.68 9.94
C SER A 46 12.43 -13.30 10.63
N ALA A 47 12.67 -12.21 9.88
CA ALA A 47 12.68 -10.85 10.42
C ALA A 47 11.30 -10.40 10.94
N VAL A 48 10.21 -10.91 10.38
CA VAL A 48 8.84 -10.65 10.87
C VAL A 48 8.64 -11.20 12.28
N MET A 49 9.20 -12.36 12.57
CA MET A 49 9.02 -13.09 13.83
C MET A 49 10.00 -12.64 14.92
N GLU A 50 10.91 -11.71 14.63
CA GLU A 50 11.89 -11.23 15.59
C GLU A 50 11.22 -10.42 16.71
N LYS A 51 11.57 -10.75 17.94
CA LYS A 51 11.08 -10.02 19.12
C LYS A 51 11.73 -8.65 19.19
N PRO A 52 11.00 -7.59 19.56
CA PRO A 52 11.57 -6.26 19.70
C PRO A 52 12.53 -6.19 20.91
N GLU A 53 13.47 -5.26 20.85
CA GLU A 53 14.32 -4.91 21.99
C GLU A 53 13.54 -3.94 22.89
N GLY A 54 12.96 -4.44 24.00
CA GLY A 54 12.21 -3.66 25.00
C GLY A 54 10.69 -3.88 24.95
N ASP A 55 10.07 -3.88 26.14
CA ASP A 55 8.67 -4.29 26.30
C ASP A 55 7.63 -3.32 25.69
N GLU A 56 7.95 -2.03 25.54
CA GLU A 56 7.04 -1.03 24.98
C GLU A 56 7.34 -0.66 23.52
N SER A 57 8.25 -1.37 22.86
CA SER A 57 8.69 -1.04 21.49
C SER A 57 7.83 -1.72 20.43
N VAL A 58 7.66 -1.04 19.28
CA VAL A 58 6.94 -1.60 18.11
C VAL A 58 7.78 -2.73 17.50
N SER A 59 7.21 -3.92 17.41
CA SER A 59 7.87 -5.09 16.79
C SER A 59 7.85 -4.99 15.26
N SER A 60 8.69 -5.82 14.60
CA SER A 60 8.67 -5.99 13.15
C SER A 60 7.30 -6.43 12.65
N PHE A 61 6.64 -7.35 13.35
CA PHE A 61 5.29 -7.80 13.05
C PHE A 61 4.26 -6.67 13.16
N GLN A 62 4.31 -5.87 14.22
CA GLN A 62 3.40 -4.75 14.39
C GLN A 62 3.58 -3.67 13.32
N ALA A 63 4.82 -3.33 12.98
CA ALA A 63 5.11 -2.39 11.88
C ALA A 63 4.64 -2.95 10.52
N LEU A 64 4.81 -4.26 10.30
CA LEU A 64 4.25 -4.95 9.13
C LEU A 64 2.73 -4.82 9.10
N MET A 65 2.05 -5.04 10.22
CA MET A 65 0.59 -4.98 10.28
C MET A 65 0.05 -3.56 10.05
N VAL A 66 0.74 -2.53 10.53
CA VAL A 66 0.38 -1.13 10.26
C VAL A 66 0.54 -0.80 8.77
N SER A 67 1.67 -1.17 8.15
CA SER A 67 1.88 -0.94 6.72
C SER A 67 0.95 -1.80 5.86
N THR A 68 0.68 -3.03 6.28
CA THR A 68 -0.28 -3.92 5.61
C THR A 68 -1.71 -3.41 5.78
N ALA A 69 -2.06 -2.77 6.90
CA ALA A 69 -3.38 -2.16 7.09
C ALA A 69 -3.69 -1.06 6.05
N SER A 70 -2.70 -0.24 5.69
CA SER A 70 -2.85 0.75 4.62
C SER A 70 -2.97 0.08 3.25
N ARG A 71 -2.11 -0.89 2.95
CA ARG A 71 -2.04 -1.59 1.67
C ARG A 71 -3.21 -2.54 1.45
N VAL A 72 -3.42 -3.47 2.39
CA VAL A 72 -4.50 -4.47 2.33
C VAL A 72 -5.82 -3.81 2.69
N GLY A 73 -6.45 -3.27 1.70
CA GLY A 73 -7.65 -2.46 1.84
C GLY A 73 -8.63 -2.65 0.70
N THR A 74 -9.41 -1.62 0.46
CA THR A 74 -10.40 -1.62 -0.62
C THR A 74 -9.77 -1.80 -2.00
N GLY A 75 -8.47 -1.47 -2.14
CA GLY A 75 -7.69 -1.66 -3.37
C GLY A 75 -7.55 -3.11 -3.81
N ASN A 76 -7.40 -4.04 -2.86
CA ASN A 76 -7.28 -5.46 -3.17
C ASN A 76 -8.57 -6.08 -3.72
N ILE A 77 -9.71 -5.45 -3.49
CA ILE A 77 -11.03 -5.89 -3.98
C ILE A 77 -11.45 -5.02 -5.16
N VAL A 78 -11.68 -3.73 -4.92
CA VAL A 78 -12.20 -2.79 -5.92
C VAL A 78 -11.14 -2.43 -6.96
N GLY A 79 -9.89 -2.26 -6.55
CA GLY A 79 -8.78 -1.94 -7.47
C GLY A 79 -8.51 -3.08 -8.46
N VAL A 80 -8.47 -4.34 -7.97
CA VAL A 80 -8.29 -5.52 -8.83
C VAL A 80 -9.45 -5.67 -9.80
N SER A 81 -10.69 -5.55 -9.31
CA SER A 81 -11.89 -5.57 -10.16
C SER A 81 -11.83 -4.48 -11.22
N SER A 82 -11.52 -3.24 -10.85
CA SER A 82 -11.41 -2.12 -11.78
C SER A 82 -10.32 -2.35 -12.83
N ALA A 83 -9.16 -2.90 -12.43
CA ALA A 83 -8.08 -3.24 -13.36
C ALA A 83 -8.56 -4.23 -14.43
N ILE A 84 -9.25 -5.28 -14.01
CA ILE A 84 -9.73 -6.35 -14.92
C ILE A 84 -10.89 -5.85 -15.78
N CYS A 85 -11.87 -5.16 -15.20
CA CYS A 85 -13.05 -4.67 -15.93
C CYS A 85 -12.72 -3.58 -16.97
N ILE A 86 -11.67 -2.78 -16.75
CA ILE A 86 -11.26 -1.70 -17.65
C ILE A 86 -10.15 -2.15 -18.60
N GLY A 87 -9.12 -2.82 -18.04
CA GLY A 87 -7.90 -3.17 -18.75
C GLY A 87 -7.89 -4.58 -19.33
N GLY A 88 -8.85 -5.43 -18.95
CA GLY A 88 -8.86 -6.85 -19.34
C GLY A 88 -8.12 -7.74 -18.35
N VAL A 89 -8.24 -9.06 -18.56
CA VAL A 89 -7.72 -10.10 -17.66
C VAL A 89 -6.19 -10.06 -17.56
N GLY A 90 -5.50 -9.66 -18.61
CA GLY A 90 -4.04 -9.48 -18.63
C GLY A 90 -3.50 -8.45 -17.63
N SER A 91 -4.36 -7.59 -17.06
CA SER A 91 -3.99 -6.63 -16.01
C SER A 91 -3.40 -7.33 -14.78
N VAL A 92 -3.82 -8.56 -14.49
CA VAL A 92 -3.33 -9.35 -13.37
C VAL A 92 -1.84 -9.65 -13.51
N PHE A 93 -1.39 -10.00 -14.71
CA PHE A 93 0.04 -10.23 -15.00
C PHE A 93 0.88 -8.98 -14.70
N TRP A 94 0.43 -7.81 -15.12
CA TRP A 94 1.15 -6.57 -14.89
C TRP A 94 1.13 -6.13 -13.43
N MET A 95 0.08 -6.48 -12.67
CA MET A 95 0.08 -6.34 -11.22
C MET A 95 1.16 -7.21 -10.57
N TRP A 96 1.37 -8.45 -11.03
CA TRP A 96 2.45 -9.30 -10.53
C TRP A 96 3.83 -8.72 -10.84
N ILE A 97 4.03 -8.24 -12.07
CA ILE A 97 5.31 -7.65 -12.49
C ILE A 97 5.66 -6.43 -11.63
N ILE A 98 4.71 -5.50 -11.45
CA ILE A 98 4.98 -4.30 -10.65
C ILE A 98 5.18 -4.63 -9.17
N ALA A 99 4.55 -5.67 -8.63
CA ALA A 99 4.76 -6.13 -7.27
C ALA A 99 6.16 -6.75 -7.08
N ILE A 100 6.57 -7.63 -7.98
CA ILE A 100 7.90 -8.27 -7.93
C ILE A 100 9.00 -7.22 -8.02
N LEU A 101 8.93 -6.32 -9.01
CA LEU A 101 9.93 -5.27 -9.19
C LEU A 101 9.87 -4.23 -8.07
N GLY A 102 8.67 -3.77 -7.73
CA GLY A 102 8.44 -2.77 -6.68
C GLY A 102 8.89 -3.23 -5.30
N SER A 103 8.83 -4.53 -5.02
CA SER A 103 9.27 -5.08 -3.73
C SER A 103 10.74 -4.79 -3.41
N ALA A 104 11.61 -4.72 -4.44
CA ALA A 104 13.01 -4.30 -4.25
C ALA A 104 13.12 -2.79 -3.94
N SER A 105 12.25 -1.97 -4.51
CA SER A 105 12.16 -0.55 -4.14
C SER A 105 11.65 -0.38 -2.70
N ALA A 106 10.66 -1.17 -2.28
CA ALA A 106 10.15 -1.18 -0.90
C ALA A 106 11.24 -1.59 0.12
N LEU A 107 12.10 -2.56 -0.24
CA LEU A 107 13.28 -2.91 0.55
C LEU A 107 14.21 -1.70 0.69
N ALA A 108 14.51 -1.01 -0.41
CA ALA A 108 15.43 0.12 -0.41
C ALA A 108 14.91 1.29 0.43
N GLU A 109 13.68 1.75 0.18
CA GLU A 109 13.09 2.89 0.90
C GLU A 109 12.92 2.63 2.40
N SER A 110 12.53 1.41 2.78
CA SER A 110 12.32 1.06 4.18
C SER A 110 13.64 0.84 4.93
N THR A 111 14.69 0.36 4.24
CA THR A 111 16.05 0.33 4.79
C THR A 111 16.56 1.75 5.07
N LEU A 112 16.37 2.69 4.12
CA LEU A 112 16.74 4.09 4.32
C LEU A 112 15.96 4.73 5.47
N ALA A 113 14.66 4.48 5.57
CA ALA A 113 13.84 5.00 6.66
C ALA A 113 14.34 4.55 8.04
N GLN A 114 14.80 3.31 8.14
CA GLN A 114 15.40 2.79 9.36
C GLN A 114 16.80 3.39 9.64
N ILE A 115 17.65 3.59 8.61
CA ILE A 115 18.95 4.21 8.79
C ILE A 115 18.84 5.64 9.33
N TYR A 116 17.91 6.42 8.79
CA TYR A 116 17.73 7.84 9.11
C TYR A 116 16.61 8.13 10.11
N LYS A 117 16.09 7.12 10.82
CA LYS A 117 15.06 7.32 11.85
C LYS A 117 15.58 8.15 13.02
N LYS A 118 14.66 8.86 13.65
CA LYS A 118 14.91 9.67 14.83
C LYS A 118 14.13 9.16 16.04
N LYS A 119 14.72 9.27 17.21
CA LYS A 119 14.06 8.93 18.47
C LYS A 119 13.28 10.14 18.98
N GLY A 120 11.98 9.97 19.16
CA GLY A 120 11.12 10.98 19.78
C GLY A 120 11.30 11.06 21.29
N LYS A 121 10.83 12.15 21.89
CA LYS A 121 10.82 12.34 23.36
C LYS A 121 9.89 11.37 24.08
N ASP A 122 8.92 10.83 23.38
CA ASP A 122 7.96 9.80 23.82
C ASP A 122 8.52 8.37 23.77
N GLY A 123 9.80 8.21 23.40
CA GLY A 123 10.45 6.92 23.24
C GLY A 123 10.14 6.20 21.93
N GLN A 124 9.21 6.72 21.11
CA GLN A 124 8.89 6.17 19.81
C GLN A 124 9.93 6.57 18.75
N CYS A 125 10.03 5.79 17.68
CA CYS A 125 10.88 6.10 16.55
C CYS A 125 10.03 6.65 15.39
N TYR A 126 10.53 7.71 14.77
CA TYR A 126 9.97 8.40 13.62
C TYR A 126 10.93 8.37 12.46
N GLY A 127 10.44 8.19 11.25
CA GLY A 127 11.28 8.13 10.05
C GLY A 127 10.43 8.07 8.79
N GLY A 128 11.08 7.85 7.67
CA GLY A 128 10.44 7.81 6.36
C GLY A 128 11.10 8.78 5.38
N PRO A 129 10.51 9.02 4.19
CA PRO A 129 11.13 9.82 3.14
C PRO A 129 11.55 11.22 3.58
N ALA A 130 10.71 11.92 4.33
CA ALA A 130 11.06 13.26 4.79
C ALA A 130 12.38 13.29 5.58
N TYR A 131 12.59 12.29 6.42
CA TYR A 131 13.79 12.19 7.26
C TYR A 131 15.04 11.90 6.45
N TYR A 132 15.01 10.95 5.49
CA TYR A 132 16.20 10.68 4.68
C TYR A 132 16.42 11.72 3.59
N ILE A 133 15.39 12.41 3.08
CA ILE A 133 15.54 13.56 2.19
C ILE A 133 16.31 14.69 2.91
N GLU A 134 15.87 15.08 4.11
CA GLU A 134 16.54 16.15 4.86
C GLU A 134 17.96 15.73 5.28
N ALA A 135 18.13 14.53 5.84
CA ALA A 135 19.43 14.08 6.38
C ALA A 135 20.47 13.86 5.29
N ALA A 136 20.10 13.26 4.15
CA ALA A 136 21.04 12.85 3.12
C ALA A 136 21.17 13.86 1.98
N LEU A 137 20.11 14.59 1.62
CA LEU A 137 20.12 15.58 0.55
C LEU A 137 20.17 17.01 1.07
N HIS A 138 20.16 17.22 2.38
CA HIS A 138 20.14 18.53 3.04
C HIS A 138 19.01 19.45 2.55
N SER A 139 17.90 18.88 2.10
CA SER A 139 16.77 19.62 1.51
C SER A 139 15.49 19.48 2.36
N ARG A 140 15.36 20.36 3.35
CA ARG A 140 14.13 20.44 4.15
C ARG A 140 12.91 20.87 3.31
N GLY A 141 13.10 21.74 2.33
CA GLY A 141 12.02 22.17 1.43
C GLY A 141 11.39 20.99 0.68
N LEU A 142 12.22 20.15 0.03
CA LEU A 142 11.74 18.95 -0.66
C LEU A 142 11.08 17.96 0.30
N ALA A 143 11.63 17.79 1.51
CA ALA A 143 11.04 16.93 2.53
C ALA A 143 9.65 17.41 2.96
N VAL A 144 9.45 18.71 3.14
CA VAL A 144 8.13 19.29 3.48
C VAL A 144 7.14 19.15 2.30
N VAL A 145 7.58 19.37 1.06
CA VAL A 145 6.75 19.13 -0.14
C VAL A 145 6.28 17.68 -0.19
N PHE A 146 7.18 16.72 0.08
CA PHE A 146 6.82 15.32 0.18
C PHE A 146 5.79 15.06 1.30
N CYS A 147 5.99 15.64 2.49
CA CYS A 147 5.02 15.52 3.59
C CYS A 147 3.62 16.03 3.20
N ILE A 148 3.54 17.18 2.55
CA ILE A 148 2.27 17.75 2.11
C ILE A 148 1.60 16.84 1.08
N ALA A 149 2.35 16.40 0.05
CA ALA A 149 1.84 15.47 -0.95
C ALA A 149 1.30 14.19 -0.31
N MET A 150 2.05 13.62 0.64
CA MET A 150 1.64 12.40 1.32
C MET A 150 0.43 12.60 2.25
N ILE A 151 0.33 13.72 2.97
CA ILE A 151 -0.85 14.04 3.79
C ILE A 151 -2.08 14.19 2.90
N LEU A 152 -1.97 14.90 1.77
CA LEU A 152 -3.07 15.04 0.81
C LEU A 152 -3.49 13.69 0.23
N THR A 153 -2.52 12.80 -0.05
CA THR A 153 -2.82 11.44 -0.54
C THR A 153 -3.56 10.61 0.50
N TYR A 154 -3.03 10.53 1.72
CA TYR A 154 -3.48 9.55 2.72
C TYR A 154 -4.62 10.06 3.60
N ALA A 155 -4.58 11.32 4.06
CA ALA A 155 -5.67 11.86 4.88
C ALA A 155 -6.91 12.23 4.06
N PHE A 156 -6.75 12.48 2.75
CA PHE A 156 -7.85 12.88 1.86
C PHE A 156 -8.06 11.88 0.72
N GLY A 157 -7.22 11.85 -0.31
CA GLY A 157 -7.43 11.07 -1.53
C GLY A 157 -7.80 9.61 -1.26
N PHE A 158 -6.91 8.87 -0.59
CA PHE A 158 -7.11 7.45 -0.30
C PHE A 158 -8.22 7.20 0.73
N ASN A 159 -8.36 8.07 1.73
CA ASN A 159 -9.42 7.93 2.73
C ASN A 159 -10.81 8.18 2.12
N MET A 160 -10.95 9.18 1.25
CA MET A 160 -12.18 9.45 0.51
C MET A 160 -12.52 8.29 -0.42
N LEU A 161 -11.54 7.78 -1.16
CA LEU A 161 -11.71 6.65 -2.06
C LEU A 161 -12.09 5.36 -1.30
N ALA A 162 -11.47 5.08 -0.14
CA ALA A 162 -11.82 3.93 0.68
C ALA A 162 -13.26 4.01 1.19
N SER A 163 -13.72 5.19 1.57
CA SER A 163 -15.09 5.43 2.00
C SER A 163 -16.10 5.22 0.87
N TYR A 164 -15.81 5.76 -0.33
CA TYR A 164 -16.61 5.52 -1.52
C TYR A 164 -16.69 4.02 -1.85
N ASN A 165 -15.55 3.34 -1.89
CA ASN A 165 -15.48 1.92 -2.21
C ASN A 165 -16.30 1.07 -1.23
N LEU A 166 -16.29 1.43 0.07
CA LEU A 166 -17.13 0.75 1.06
C LEU A 166 -18.62 0.97 0.79
N GLN A 167 -19.06 2.22 0.65
CA GLN A 167 -20.49 2.49 0.46
C GLN A 167 -21.03 1.88 -0.84
N SER A 168 -20.24 1.89 -1.93
CA SER A 168 -20.64 1.30 -3.21
C SER A 168 -20.91 -0.20 -3.15
N THR A 169 -20.32 -0.89 -2.16
CA THR A 169 -20.53 -2.32 -1.93
C THR A 169 -21.98 -2.63 -1.52
N PHE A 170 -22.71 -1.64 -1.02
CA PHE A 170 -24.11 -1.78 -0.62
C PHE A 170 -25.10 -1.44 -1.75
N SER A 171 -24.63 -0.97 -2.92
CA SER A 171 -25.49 -0.47 -4.00
C SER A 171 -26.49 -1.49 -4.54
N GLY A 172 -26.20 -2.78 -4.45
CA GLY A 172 -27.12 -3.87 -4.85
C GLY A 172 -28.15 -4.27 -3.80
N GLN A 173 -28.18 -3.62 -2.63
CA GLN A 173 -29.09 -4.01 -1.55
C GLN A 173 -30.44 -3.32 -1.68
N PRO A 174 -31.57 -4.00 -1.30
CA PRO A 174 -32.93 -3.43 -1.41
C PRO A 174 -33.14 -2.13 -0.62
N PHE A 175 -32.39 -1.91 0.45
CA PHE A 175 -32.46 -0.70 1.27
C PHE A 175 -31.65 0.47 0.74
N TYR A 176 -30.83 0.24 -0.32
CA TYR A 176 -29.91 1.27 -0.81
C TYR A 176 -30.64 2.38 -1.55
N ASN A 177 -30.46 3.60 -1.08
CA ASN A 177 -30.89 4.82 -1.74
C ASN A 177 -29.65 5.66 -2.08
N ALA A 178 -29.44 5.93 -3.39
CA ALA A 178 -28.23 6.61 -3.87
C ALA A 178 -28.05 8.04 -3.32
N GLU A 179 -29.13 8.71 -2.88
CA GLU A 179 -29.06 10.06 -2.32
C GLU A 179 -28.75 10.09 -0.82
N ILE A 180 -29.13 9.04 -0.08
CA ILE A 180 -29.09 9.03 1.39
C ILE A 180 -28.09 8.02 1.93
N THR A 181 -28.08 6.79 1.40
CA THR A 181 -27.28 5.68 1.96
C THR A 181 -25.77 5.95 1.98
N PRO A 182 -25.15 6.58 0.95
CA PRO A 182 -23.73 6.93 1.00
C PRO A 182 -23.37 7.78 2.22
N TRP A 183 -24.20 8.77 2.54
CA TRP A 183 -23.95 9.68 3.66
C TRP A 183 -24.11 8.98 5.02
N ILE A 184 -25.08 8.07 5.16
CA ILE A 184 -25.26 7.27 6.38
C ILE A 184 -24.03 6.36 6.59
N ILE A 185 -23.62 5.62 5.57
CA ILE A 185 -22.48 4.69 5.66
C ILE A 185 -21.19 5.47 5.90
N GLY A 186 -20.95 6.56 5.14
CA GLY A 186 -19.82 7.44 5.33
C GLY A 186 -19.77 8.07 6.73
N GLY A 187 -20.93 8.48 7.27
CA GLY A 187 -21.06 9.01 8.62
C GLY A 187 -20.70 7.97 9.70
N ILE A 188 -21.22 6.76 9.60
CA ILE A 188 -20.88 5.66 10.51
C ILE A 188 -19.39 5.36 10.44
N LEU A 189 -18.82 5.22 9.23
CA LEU A 189 -17.40 4.94 9.04
C LEU A 189 -16.53 6.07 9.62
N ALA A 190 -16.89 7.32 9.37
CA ALA A 190 -16.18 8.49 9.91
C ALA A 190 -16.21 8.54 11.45
N LEU A 191 -17.33 8.22 12.06
CA LEU A 191 -17.48 8.18 13.53
C LEU A 191 -16.62 7.07 14.14
N VAL A 192 -16.70 5.84 13.61
CA VAL A 192 -15.93 4.68 14.11
C VAL A 192 -14.43 4.91 13.92
N THR A 193 -14.03 5.42 12.76
CA THR A 193 -12.63 5.76 12.47
C THR A 193 -12.15 6.87 13.39
N GLY A 194 -12.91 7.95 13.51
CA GLY A 194 -12.58 9.09 14.39
C GLY A 194 -12.41 8.64 15.85
N TRP A 195 -13.31 7.80 16.36
CA TRP A 195 -13.18 7.23 17.70
C TRP A 195 -11.89 6.43 17.90
N CYS A 196 -11.52 5.61 16.92
CA CYS A 196 -10.27 4.85 16.99
C CYS A 196 -9.05 5.78 16.94
N LEU A 197 -9.04 6.76 16.05
CA LEU A 197 -7.96 7.71 15.87
C LEU A 197 -7.70 8.56 17.12
N LEU A 198 -8.73 8.94 17.85
CA LEU A 198 -8.59 9.69 19.10
C LEU A 198 -7.77 8.93 20.18
N GLY A 199 -7.65 7.61 20.04
CA GLY A 199 -6.78 6.78 20.89
C GLY A 199 -5.29 6.82 20.54
N GLY A 200 -4.91 7.48 19.45
CA GLY A 200 -3.51 7.66 19.05
C GLY A 200 -2.85 6.43 18.43
N GLY A 201 -1.55 6.56 18.11
CA GLY A 201 -0.77 5.55 17.39
C GLY A 201 -0.78 4.16 18.06
N ASN A 202 -0.68 4.08 19.37
CA ASN A 202 -0.70 2.81 20.09
C ASN A 202 -2.02 2.03 19.90
N ARG A 203 -3.17 2.75 19.85
CA ARG A 203 -4.46 2.11 19.56
C ARG A 203 -4.51 1.63 18.11
N ILE A 204 -4.00 2.41 17.17
CA ILE A 204 -3.93 2.02 15.76
C ILE A 204 -3.10 0.73 15.63
N VAL A 205 -1.89 0.69 16.18
CA VAL A 205 -1.01 -0.49 16.15
C VAL A 205 -1.71 -1.72 16.76
N LYS A 206 -2.38 -1.58 17.91
CA LYS A 206 -3.09 -2.68 18.55
C LYS A 206 -4.24 -3.21 17.71
N VAL A 207 -5.06 -2.33 17.15
CA VAL A 207 -6.21 -2.71 16.32
C VAL A 207 -5.74 -3.38 15.02
N THR A 208 -4.78 -2.78 14.31
CA THR A 208 -4.29 -3.31 13.04
C THR A 208 -3.57 -4.65 13.22
N SER A 209 -2.77 -4.82 14.27
CA SER A 209 -2.07 -6.09 14.54
C SER A 209 -3.00 -7.26 14.85
N THR A 210 -4.26 -7.00 15.20
CA THR A 210 -5.28 -8.03 15.45
C THR A 210 -6.17 -8.25 14.23
N LEU A 211 -6.70 -7.16 13.65
CA LEU A 211 -7.68 -7.27 12.57
C LEU A 211 -7.06 -7.68 11.23
N VAL A 212 -5.88 -7.16 10.88
CA VAL A 212 -5.28 -7.41 9.57
C VAL A 212 -4.97 -8.89 9.32
N PRO A 213 -4.32 -9.63 10.23
CA PRO A 213 -4.10 -11.06 10.02
C PRO A 213 -5.40 -11.84 9.93
N PHE A 214 -6.37 -11.52 10.80
CA PHE A 214 -7.66 -12.20 10.81
C PHE A 214 -8.41 -12.02 9.49
N MET A 215 -8.59 -10.77 9.04
CA MET A 215 -9.31 -10.48 7.81
C MET A 215 -8.60 -11.06 6.58
N GLY A 216 -7.25 -10.98 6.54
CA GLY A 216 -6.45 -11.51 5.44
C GLY A 216 -6.55 -13.03 5.33
N ILE A 217 -6.44 -13.75 6.44
CA ILE A 217 -6.55 -15.23 6.47
C ILE A 217 -7.96 -15.65 6.02
N VAL A 218 -9.02 -15.07 6.59
CA VAL A 218 -10.40 -15.41 6.23
C VAL A 218 -10.64 -15.15 4.74
N TYR A 219 -10.16 -13.99 4.23
CA TYR A 219 -10.31 -13.64 2.82
C TYR A 219 -9.63 -14.64 1.89
N ILE A 220 -8.39 -15.06 2.21
CA ILE A 220 -7.64 -16.06 1.45
C ILE A 220 -8.35 -17.42 1.49
N LEU A 221 -8.83 -17.86 2.65
CA LEU A 221 -9.52 -19.14 2.79
C LEU A 221 -10.79 -19.20 1.93
N ILE A 222 -11.61 -18.14 1.95
CA ILE A 222 -12.81 -18.08 1.09
C ILE A 222 -12.41 -18.01 -0.39
N SER A 223 -11.38 -17.26 -0.75
CA SER A 223 -10.88 -17.21 -2.13
C SER A 223 -10.39 -18.57 -2.60
N LEU A 224 -9.64 -19.30 -1.78
CA LEU A 224 -9.21 -20.67 -2.07
C LEU A 224 -10.41 -21.62 -2.23
N LEU A 225 -11.42 -21.52 -1.37
CA LEU A 225 -12.64 -22.31 -1.50
C LEU A 225 -13.31 -22.09 -2.86
N VAL A 226 -13.47 -20.81 -3.28
CA VAL A 226 -14.05 -20.47 -4.59
C VAL A 226 -13.22 -21.06 -5.75
N VAL A 227 -11.90 -20.95 -5.67
CA VAL A 227 -10.98 -21.50 -6.69
C VAL A 227 -11.09 -23.03 -6.74
N VAL A 228 -11.12 -23.72 -5.59
CA VAL A 228 -11.25 -25.19 -5.53
C VAL A 228 -12.59 -25.65 -6.09
N LEU A 229 -13.69 -24.95 -5.78
CA LEU A 229 -15.01 -25.29 -6.32
C LEU A 229 -15.09 -25.10 -7.86
N ASN A 230 -14.23 -24.27 -8.43
CA ASN A 230 -14.18 -23.98 -9.86
C ASN A 230 -12.83 -24.38 -10.48
N ILE A 231 -12.14 -25.37 -9.92
CA ILE A 231 -10.75 -25.72 -10.30
C ILE A 231 -10.58 -26.04 -11.78
N GLY A 232 -11.61 -26.55 -12.44
CA GLY A 232 -11.61 -26.85 -13.87
C GLY A 232 -11.44 -25.60 -14.77
N GLN A 233 -11.78 -24.39 -14.27
CA GLN A 233 -11.62 -23.15 -15.00
C GLN A 233 -10.20 -22.55 -14.84
N LEU A 234 -9.45 -22.96 -13.82
CA LEU A 234 -8.17 -22.37 -13.48
C LEU A 234 -7.14 -22.40 -14.62
N PRO A 235 -6.96 -23.50 -15.38
CA PRO A 235 -6.01 -23.52 -16.51
C PRO A 235 -6.36 -22.53 -17.61
N SER A 236 -7.65 -22.40 -17.96
CA SER A 236 -8.10 -21.45 -18.99
C SER A 236 -7.94 -19.99 -18.52
N VAL A 237 -8.23 -19.69 -17.26
CA VAL A 237 -8.02 -18.37 -16.67
C VAL A 237 -6.54 -17.99 -16.68
N LEU A 238 -5.65 -18.89 -16.28
CA LEU A 238 -4.21 -18.63 -16.34
C LEU A 238 -3.74 -18.40 -17.79
N ALA A 239 -4.17 -19.21 -18.74
CA ALA A 239 -3.84 -19.02 -20.16
C ALA A 239 -4.30 -17.64 -20.65
N GLN A 240 -5.54 -17.22 -20.34
CA GLN A 240 -6.10 -15.92 -20.70
C GLN A 240 -5.30 -14.75 -20.08
N ILE A 241 -4.87 -14.86 -18.82
CA ILE A 241 -4.03 -13.82 -18.19
C ILE A 241 -2.75 -13.57 -18.99
N PHE A 242 -2.05 -14.64 -19.41
CA PHE A 242 -0.82 -14.51 -20.17
C PHE A 242 -1.09 -14.07 -21.61
N GLU A 243 -2.11 -14.57 -22.27
CA GLU A 243 -2.47 -14.21 -23.63
C GLU A 243 -2.82 -12.71 -23.76
N GLU A 244 -3.72 -12.21 -22.90
CA GLU A 244 -4.12 -10.80 -22.91
C GLU A 244 -3.03 -9.84 -22.39
N ALA A 245 -2.12 -10.30 -21.52
CA ALA A 245 -1.03 -9.47 -21.01
C ALA A 245 -0.09 -8.97 -22.11
N PHE A 246 0.04 -9.72 -23.22
CA PHE A 246 0.94 -9.44 -24.34
C PHE A 246 0.19 -9.05 -25.63
N ASP A 247 -1.07 -8.63 -25.52
CA ASP A 247 -1.77 -8.02 -26.66
C ASP A 247 -1.19 -6.62 -26.93
N PHE A 248 -0.06 -6.62 -27.67
CA PHE A 248 0.63 -5.40 -28.04
C PHE A 248 -0.21 -4.47 -28.94
N LYS A 249 -1.17 -5.00 -29.70
CA LYS A 249 -2.07 -4.17 -30.52
C LYS A 249 -2.96 -3.33 -29.62
N ALA A 250 -3.57 -3.92 -28.59
CA ALA A 250 -4.36 -3.19 -27.61
C ALA A 250 -3.51 -2.20 -26.80
N ILE A 251 -2.27 -2.58 -26.42
CA ILE A 251 -1.34 -1.71 -25.69
C ILE A 251 -0.99 -0.45 -26.53
N PHE A 252 -0.69 -0.60 -27.83
CA PHE A 252 -0.30 0.53 -28.66
C PHE A 252 -1.49 1.34 -29.21
N ALA A 253 -2.67 0.73 -29.36
CA ALA A 253 -3.86 1.41 -29.89
C ALA A 253 -4.58 2.27 -28.84
N GLY A 254 -4.54 1.87 -27.55
CA GLY A 254 -5.24 2.56 -26.47
C GLY A 254 -4.53 2.44 -25.14
N PHE A 255 -3.29 2.98 -25.06
CA PHE A 255 -2.39 2.75 -23.91
C PHE A 255 -3.02 3.01 -22.55
N ALA A 256 -3.83 4.07 -22.41
CA ALA A 256 -4.47 4.43 -21.13
C ALA A 256 -5.47 3.38 -20.59
N GLY A 257 -6.13 2.64 -21.50
CA GLY A 257 -7.07 1.57 -21.14
C GLY A 257 -6.47 0.17 -21.22
N SER A 258 -5.16 0.03 -21.50
CA SER A 258 -4.54 -1.27 -21.67
C SER A 258 -4.37 -2.05 -20.38
N ALA A 259 -4.30 -3.38 -20.51
CA ALA A 259 -3.99 -4.31 -19.42
C ALA A 259 -2.73 -3.88 -18.64
N MET A 260 -1.69 -3.47 -19.35
CA MET A 260 -0.43 -3.02 -18.75
C MET A 260 -0.64 -1.77 -17.89
N MET A 261 -1.29 -0.75 -18.43
CA MET A 261 -1.51 0.51 -17.70
C MET A 261 -2.37 0.31 -16.47
N GLN A 262 -3.51 -0.39 -16.62
CA GLN A 262 -4.43 -0.63 -15.51
C GLN A 262 -3.81 -1.54 -14.46
N GLY A 263 -3.10 -2.59 -14.86
CA GLY A 263 -2.38 -3.47 -13.95
C GLY A 263 -1.31 -2.73 -13.13
N ILE A 264 -0.50 -1.87 -13.76
CA ILE A 264 0.52 -1.08 -13.07
C ILE A 264 -0.11 -0.05 -12.13
N ARG A 265 -1.14 0.70 -12.56
CA ARG A 265 -1.84 1.68 -11.71
C ARG A 265 -2.45 1.06 -10.46
N ARG A 266 -3.27 0.02 -10.66
CA ARG A 266 -3.98 -0.61 -9.55
C ARG A 266 -3.05 -1.46 -8.69
N GLY A 267 -2.02 -2.07 -9.28
CA GLY A 267 -0.94 -2.73 -8.54
C GLY A 267 -0.19 -1.76 -7.63
N LEU A 268 0.22 -0.60 -8.16
CA LEU A 268 0.91 0.44 -7.38
C LEU A 268 0.02 1.01 -6.27
N TYR A 269 -1.26 1.26 -6.56
CA TYR A 269 -2.23 1.71 -5.56
C TYR A 269 -2.37 0.71 -4.41
N SER A 270 -2.35 -0.60 -4.71
CA SER A 270 -2.47 -1.65 -3.71
C SER A 270 -1.19 -1.81 -2.90
N ASN A 271 -0.03 -2.01 -3.55
CA ASN A 271 1.20 -2.37 -2.85
C ASN A 271 2.05 -1.20 -2.36
N GLU A 272 1.78 0.01 -2.83
CA GLU A 272 2.45 1.26 -2.43
C GLU A 272 4.00 1.23 -2.56
N ALA A 273 4.56 0.35 -3.37
CA ALA A 273 6.00 0.15 -3.44
C ALA A 273 6.70 1.29 -4.19
N GLY A 274 7.67 1.92 -3.55
CA GLY A 274 8.45 3.01 -4.13
C GLY A 274 7.81 4.40 -4.00
N ILE A 275 6.58 4.51 -3.49
CA ILE A 275 5.93 5.82 -3.29
C ILE A 275 6.30 6.49 -1.95
N GLY A 276 6.97 5.77 -1.06
CA GLY A 276 7.48 6.33 0.19
C GLY A 276 6.52 6.31 1.38
N SER A 277 5.43 5.56 1.32
CA SER A 277 4.43 5.50 2.40
C SER A 277 4.83 4.52 3.51
N ALA A 278 5.04 3.27 3.16
CA ALA A 278 5.38 2.21 4.10
C ALA A 278 6.66 2.45 4.92
N PRO A 279 7.67 3.18 4.42
CA PRO A 279 8.81 3.61 5.22
C PRO A 279 8.46 4.31 6.54
N ASN A 280 7.30 5.00 6.60
CA ASN A 280 6.84 5.66 7.82
C ASN A 280 6.46 4.65 8.93
N ALA A 281 5.84 3.53 8.57
CA ALA A 281 5.59 2.43 9.51
C ALA A 281 6.87 1.64 9.79
N ALA A 282 7.67 1.35 8.76
CA ALA A 282 8.92 0.63 8.91
C ALA A 282 9.87 1.28 9.91
N ALA A 283 9.93 2.62 9.93
CA ALA A 283 10.81 3.36 10.84
C ALA A 283 10.41 3.23 12.31
N SER A 284 9.14 2.97 12.63
CA SER A 284 8.68 2.81 14.02
C SER A 284 9.17 1.52 14.68
N ALA A 285 9.57 0.53 13.89
CA ALA A 285 10.02 -0.75 14.42
C ALA A 285 11.39 -0.66 15.08
N MET A 286 11.54 -1.36 16.20
CA MET A 286 12.81 -1.57 16.88
C MET A 286 13.43 -2.87 16.39
N VAL A 287 14.51 -2.74 15.63
CA VAL A 287 15.24 -3.87 15.03
C VAL A 287 16.73 -3.68 15.21
N SER A 288 17.50 -4.77 15.22
CA SER A 288 18.95 -4.74 15.37
C SER A 288 19.68 -4.30 14.08
N HIS A 289 19.03 -4.37 12.92
CA HIS A 289 19.62 -4.00 11.63
C HIS A 289 18.58 -3.40 10.67
N PRO A 290 18.83 -2.25 10.01
CA PRO A 290 17.89 -1.57 9.11
C PRO A 290 17.32 -2.45 7.99
N VAL A 291 18.16 -3.30 7.40
CA VAL A 291 17.77 -4.22 6.31
C VAL A 291 16.66 -5.18 6.72
N LYS A 292 16.55 -5.52 8.01
CA LYS A 292 15.45 -6.39 8.48
C LYS A 292 14.09 -5.78 8.15
N GLN A 293 13.90 -4.48 8.41
CA GLN A 293 12.65 -3.80 8.03
C GLN A 293 12.50 -3.63 6.53
N GLY A 294 13.59 -3.42 5.79
CA GLY A 294 13.56 -3.47 4.33
C GLY A 294 13.00 -4.81 3.82
N LEU A 295 13.47 -5.92 4.36
CA LEU A 295 13.01 -7.27 4.01
C LEU A 295 11.55 -7.50 4.43
N VAL A 296 11.14 -7.02 5.59
CA VAL A 296 9.74 -7.09 6.06
C VAL A 296 8.81 -6.35 5.11
N GLN A 297 9.19 -5.16 4.65
CA GLN A 297 8.35 -4.39 3.72
C GLN A 297 8.37 -4.96 2.29
N MET A 298 9.45 -5.60 1.86
CA MET A 298 9.48 -6.40 0.64
C MET A 298 8.46 -7.55 0.71
N LEU A 299 8.39 -8.26 1.83
CA LEU A 299 7.41 -9.33 2.07
C LEU A 299 5.98 -8.79 2.11
N SER A 300 5.76 -7.60 2.67
CA SER A 300 4.44 -6.96 2.69
C SER A 300 3.87 -6.74 1.27
N VAL A 301 4.70 -6.34 0.30
CA VAL A 301 4.31 -6.21 -1.12
C VAL A 301 3.84 -7.55 -1.69
N PHE A 302 4.51 -8.66 -1.33
CA PHE A 302 4.11 -10.00 -1.77
C PHE A 302 2.77 -10.42 -1.15
N ILE A 303 2.60 -10.20 0.14
CA ILE A 303 1.34 -10.50 0.83
C ILE A 303 0.18 -9.72 0.21
N ASP A 304 0.38 -8.43 -0.06
CA ASP A 304 -0.64 -7.59 -0.64
C ASP A 304 -1.01 -8.02 -2.07
N THR A 305 -0.05 -8.03 -2.97
CA THR A 305 -0.37 -8.16 -4.40
C THR A 305 -0.28 -9.59 -4.90
N LEU A 306 0.83 -10.32 -4.61
CA LEU A 306 0.97 -11.68 -5.12
C LEU A 306 0.04 -12.67 -4.41
N LEU A 307 -0.41 -12.36 -3.19
CA LEU A 307 -1.33 -13.23 -2.46
C LEU A 307 -2.76 -12.67 -2.51
N LEU A 308 -3.04 -11.50 -1.93
CA LEU A 308 -4.42 -11.01 -1.75
C LEU A 308 -5.04 -10.49 -3.06
N CYS A 309 -4.33 -9.69 -3.86
CA CYS A 309 -4.87 -9.27 -5.16
C CYS A 309 -5.05 -10.45 -6.12
N THR A 310 -4.10 -11.42 -6.08
CA THR A 310 -4.24 -12.66 -6.87
C THR A 310 -5.44 -13.48 -6.39
N ALA A 311 -5.67 -13.58 -5.08
CA ALA A 311 -6.84 -14.26 -4.54
C ALA A 311 -8.15 -13.65 -5.07
N THR A 312 -8.26 -12.31 -5.06
CA THR A 312 -9.42 -11.60 -5.64
C THR A 312 -9.57 -11.88 -7.14
N ALA A 313 -8.48 -11.72 -7.91
CA ALA A 313 -8.51 -11.95 -9.36
C ALA A 313 -8.94 -13.38 -9.68
N MET A 314 -8.34 -14.38 -9.02
CA MET A 314 -8.63 -15.79 -9.29
C MET A 314 -10.07 -16.12 -8.92
N MET A 315 -10.57 -15.78 -7.72
CA MET A 315 -11.94 -16.11 -7.34
C MET A 315 -13.00 -15.47 -8.25
N CYS A 316 -12.71 -14.27 -8.79
CA CYS A 316 -13.62 -13.64 -9.73
C CYS A 316 -13.56 -14.28 -11.11
N LEU A 317 -12.38 -14.53 -11.65
CA LEU A 317 -12.20 -15.05 -13.00
C LEU A 317 -12.68 -16.51 -13.12
N VAL A 318 -12.36 -17.40 -12.14
CA VAL A 318 -12.82 -18.80 -12.20
C VAL A 318 -14.33 -18.95 -12.04
N SER A 319 -15.03 -17.92 -11.53
CA SER A 319 -16.50 -17.92 -11.45
C SER A 319 -17.15 -17.90 -12.83
N GLY A 320 -16.42 -17.44 -13.87
CA GLY A 320 -16.94 -17.29 -15.23
C GLY A 320 -17.98 -16.16 -15.36
N VAL A 321 -17.98 -15.18 -14.45
CA VAL A 321 -18.71 -13.91 -14.63
C VAL A 321 -17.88 -12.98 -15.47
N THR A 322 -18.36 -12.62 -16.67
CA THR A 322 -17.63 -11.76 -17.60
C THR A 322 -17.39 -10.38 -16.99
N PRO A 323 -16.14 -9.89 -16.96
CA PRO A 323 -15.86 -8.53 -16.53
C PRO A 323 -16.43 -7.51 -17.51
N ALA A 324 -17.08 -6.48 -16.99
CA ALA A 324 -17.64 -5.37 -17.76
C ALA A 324 -17.41 -4.04 -17.04
N LYS A 325 -17.29 -2.96 -17.80
CA LYS A 325 -17.02 -1.61 -17.23
C LYS A 325 -18.12 -1.15 -16.28
N GLU A 326 -19.37 -1.54 -16.56
CA GLU A 326 -20.54 -1.21 -15.77
C GLU A 326 -20.58 -1.92 -14.41
N LEU A 327 -19.86 -3.05 -14.32
CA LEU A 327 -19.74 -3.85 -13.10
C LEU A 327 -18.46 -3.57 -12.32
N GLN A 328 -17.62 -2.63 -12.77
CA GLN A 328 -16.33 -2.37 -12.13
C GLN A 328 -16.46 -2.11 -10.60
N GLY A 329 -15.48 -2.57 -9.84
CA GLY A 329 -15.47 -2.41 -8.40
C GLY A 329 -16.14 -3.56 -7.65
N ALA A 330 -16.79 -3.25 -6.53
CA ALA A 330 -17.42 -4.25 -5.69
C ALA A 330 -18.54 -5.06 -6.39
N PRO A 331 -19.37 -4.49 -7.27
CA PRO A 331 -20.45 -5.23 -7.93
C PRO A 331 -19.97 -6.46 -8.71
N TRP A 332 -18.88 -6.38 -9.45
CA TRP A 332 -18.36 -7.55 -10.17
C TRP A 332 -17.88 -8.66 -9.23
N VAL A 333 -17.19 -8.28 -8.16
CA VAL A 333 -16.70 -9.24 -7.16
C VAL A 333 -17.87 -9.93 -6.45
N GLN A 334 -18.92 -9.17 -6.12
CA GLN A 334 -20.13 -9.70 -5.52
C GLN A 334 -20.89 -10.64 -6.45
N ALA A 335 -21.01 -10.29 -7.75
CA ALA A 335 -21.63 -11.13 -8.75
C ALA A 335 -20.85 -12.46 -8.95
N ALA A 336 -19.52 -12.38 -8.98
CA ALA A 336 -18.63 -13.55 -9.09
C ALA A 336 -18.81 -14.51 -7.91
N LEU A 337 -18.84 -14.00 -6.68
CA LEU A 337 -19.03 -14.82 -5.49
C LEU A 337 -20.46 -15.32 -5.37
N HIS A 338 -21.46 -14.52 -5.77
CA HIS A 338 -22.84 -14.96 -5.78
C HIS A 338 -23.05 -16.19 -6.68
N LYS A 339 -22.42 -16.21 -7.85
CA LYS A 339 -22.49 -17.32 -8.78
C LYS A 339 -21.94 -18.63 -8.18
N THR A 340 -20.91 -18.56 -7.34
CA THR A 340 -20.25 -19.75 -6.75
C THR A 340 -20.81 -20.10 -5.37
N LEU A 341 -21.07 -19.10 -4.51
CA LEU A 341 -21.43 -19.26 -3.09
C LEU A 341 -22.87 -18.86 -2.77
N GLY A 342 -23.66 -18.53 -3.79
CA GLY A 342 -25.03 -18.02 -3.59
C GLY A 342 -25.05 -16.70 -2.81
N SER A 343 -26.10 -16.49 -2.03
CA SER A 343 -26.31 -15.25 -1.27
C SER A 343 -25.20 -14.96 -0.22
N PHE A 344 -24.45 -15.97 0.21
CA PHE A 344 -23.33 -15.78 1.15
C PHE A 344 -22.23 -14.90 0.53
N GLY A 345 -21.96 -15.03 -0.77
CA GLY A 345 -20.87 -14.33 -1.46
C GLY A 345 -20.95 -12.80 -1.33
N PRO A 346 -22.05 -12.14 -1.74
CA PRO A 346 -22.20 -10.69 -1.59
C PRO A 346 -22.09 -10.20 -0.13
N TYR A 347 -22.68 -10.91 0.83
CA TYR A 347 -22.56 -10.55 2.26
C TYR A 347 -21.13 -10.67 2.78
N PHE A 348 -20.41 -11.71 2.36
CA PHE A 348 -19.00 -11.85 2.69
C PHE A 348 -18.17 -10.65 2.19
N ILE A 349 -18.38 -10.23 0.94
CA ILE A 349 -17.66 -9.05 0.40
C ILE A 349 -18.04 -7.78 1.15
N MET A 350 -19.30 -7.60 1.55
CA MET A 350 -19.71 -6.44 2.35
C MET A 350 -18.97 -6.39 3.69
N ILE A 351 -18.89 -7.52 4.40
CA ILE A 351 -18.15 -7.61 5.68
C ILE A 351 -16.64 -7.39 5.47
N ALA A 352 -16.07 -8.03 4.46
CA ALA A 352 -14.66 -7.84 4.11
C ALA A 352 -14.35 -6.36 3.81
N MET A 353 -15.18 -5.70 3.04
CA MET A 353 -15.02 -4.28 2.70
C MET A 353 -15.11 -3.36 3.92
N VAL A 354 -16.00 -3.65 4.89
CA VAL A 354 -16.05 -2.90 6.16
C VAL A 354 -14.70 -3.01 6.89
N LEU A 355 -14.17 -4.21 7.04
CA LEU A 355 -12.90 -4.44 7.75
C LEU A 355 -11.72 -3.83 6.98
N PHE A 356 -11.67 -4.02 5.66
CA PHE A 356 -10.59 -3.52 4.81
C PHE A 356 -10.59 -1.99 4.75
N ALA A 357 -11.74 -1.35 4.56
CA ALA A 357 -11.83 0.11 4.58
C ALA A 357 -11.41 0.67 5.94
N PHE A 358 -11.93 0.13 7.03
CA PHE A 358 -11.63 0.60 8.38
C PHE A 358 -10.11 0.50 8.69
N THR A 359 -9.48 -0.65 8.41
CA THR A 359 -8.05 -0.82 8.67
C THR A 359 -7.19 0.07 7.79
N THR A 360 -7.58 0.30 6.51
CA THR A 360 -6.91 1.23 5.59
C THR A 360 -6.91 2.65 6.15
N LEU A 361 -8.06 3.13 6.64
CA LEU A 361 -8.17 4.47 7.22
C LEU A 361 -7.24 4.64 8.44
N LEU A 362 -7.10 3.59 9.25
CA LEU A 362 -6.19 3.63 10.42
C LEU A 362 -4.72 3.66 10.00
N GLY A 363 -4.31 2.82 9.04
CA GLY A 363 -2.95 2.78 8.51
C GLY A 363 -2.55 4.12 7.87
N ASN A 364 -3.45 4.70 7.07
CA ASN A 364 -3.26 5.99 6.43
C ASN A 364 -3.05 7.12 7.44
N CYS A 365 -3.85 7.16 8.49
CA CYS A 365 -3.72 8.17 9.54
C CYS A 365 -2.44 7.98 10.38
N PHE A 366 -1.98 6.74 10.58
CA PHE A 366 -0.69 6.48 11.23
C PHE A 366 0.47 7.13 10.47
N TYR A 367 0.47 7.04 9.15
CA TYR A 367 1.48 7.72 8.32
C TYR A 367 1.41 9.24 8.50
N CYS A 368 0.21 9.82 8.51
CA CYS A 368 0.03 11.26 8.71
C CYS A 368 0.54 11.75 10.07
N ASP A 369 0.34 10.99 11.15
CA ASP A 369 0.85 11.32 12.47
C ASP A 369 2.39 11.46 12.46
N ASN A 370 3.10 10.57 11.75
CA ASN A 370 4.56 10.64 11.59
C ASN A 370 5.00 11.88 10.80
N LEU A 371 4.31 12.21 9.70
CA LEU A 371 4.61 13.37 8.86
C LEU A 371 4.37 14.69 9.59
N LEU A 372 3.29 14.79 10.37
CA LEU A 372 2.99 15.96 11.19
C LEU A 372 4.05 16.16 12.29
N THR A 373 4.55 15.07 12.87
CA THR A 373 5.67 15.12 13.82
C THR A 373 6.94 15.66 13.16
N TYR A 374 7.22 15.25 11.92
CA TYR A 374 8.34 15.79 11.14
C TYR A 374 8.21 17.29 10.87
N ILE A 375 7.06 17.73 10.36
CA ILE A 375 6.80 19.15 10.01
C ILE A 375 6.99 20.05 11.23
N HIS A 376 6.44 19.67 12.38
CA HIS A 376 6.49 20.42 13.63
C HIS A 376 7.83 20.28 14.39
N LYS A 377 8.74 19.40 13.94
CA LYS A 377 10.02 19.05 14.63
C LYS A 377 9.83 18.51 16.05
N LYS A 378 8.64 18.21 16.44
CA LYS A 378 8.22 17.63 17.72
C LYS A 378 6.83 17.03 17.56
N GLN A 379 6.44 16.18 18.49
CA GLN A 379 5.06 15.71 18.51
C GLN A 379 4.10 16.90 18.68
N PRO A 380 3.15 17.11 17.74
CA PRO A 380 2.18 18.19 17.83
C PRO A 380 1.32 18.08 19.08
N ASP A 381 0.78 19.19 19.54
CA ASP A 381 -0.08 19.20 20.72
C ASP A 381 -1.39 18.43 20.48
N ARG A 382 -2.02 17.99 21.58
CA ARG A 382 -3.23 17.18 21.51
C ARG A 382 -4.39 17.89 20.79
N LYS A 383 -4.49 19.21 20.91
CA LYS A 383 -5.55 20.01 20.27
C LYS A 383 -5.40 20.00 18.76
N PHE A 384 -4.17 20.23 18.27
CA PHE A 384 -3.85 20.18 16.85
C PHE A 384 -4.13 18.79 16.27
N MET A 385 -3.64 17.73 16.93
CA MET A 385 -3.86 16.35 16.47
C MET A 385 -5.35 15.97 16.46
N THR A 386 -6.12 16.43 17.45
CA THR A 386 -7.57 16.23 17.48
C THR A 386 -8.24 16.95 16.30
N GLY A 387 -7.88 18.20 16.03
CA GLY A 387 -8.39 18.96 14.89
C GLY A 387 -8.08 18.27 13.57
N PHE A 388 -6.84 17.83 13.36
CA PHE A 388 -6.44 17.09 12.15
C PHE A 388 -7.25 15.79 11.96
N ARG A 389 -7.45 15.01 13.04
CA ARG A 389 -8.23 13.76 13.00
C ARG A 389 -9.70 13.99 12.70
N ILE A 390 -10.27 15.09 13.19
CA ILE A 390 -11.65 15.50 12.83
C ILE A 390 -11.71 15.85 11.35
N VAL A 391 -10.75 16.63 10.82
CA VAL A 391 -10.71 16.97 9.39
C VAL A 391 -10.56 15.72 8.52
N SER A 392 -9.70 14.76 8.92
CA SER A 392 -9.56 13.48 8.22
C SER A 392 -10.85 12.65 8.26
N ALA A 393 -11.57 12.63 9.39
CA ALA A 393 -12.85 11.95 9.51
C ALA A 393 -13.94 12.63 8.64
N LEU A 394 -13.92 13.96 8.54
CA LEU A 394 -14.81 14.69 7.61
C LEU A 394 -14.51 14.35 6.14
N ALA A 395 -13.23 14.17 5.78
CA ALA A 395 -12.86 13.71 4.43
C ALA A 395 -13.44 12.32 4.15
N VAL A 396 -13.39 11.39 5.10
CA VAL A 396 -14.03 10.06 4.99
C VAL A 396 -15.54 10.20 4.74
N PHE A 397 -16.21 11.06 5.51
CA PHE A 397 -17.66 11.32 5.32
C PHE A 397 -17.97 11.86 3.92
N LEU A 398 -17.24 12.89 3.48
CA LEU A 398 -17.46 13.51 2.17
C LEU A 398 -17.16 12.56 1.01
N GLY A 399 -16.11 11.74 1.14
CA GLY A 399 -15.70 10.78 0.11
C GLY A 399 -16.78 9.77 -0.24
N ALA A 400 -17.63 9.38 0.71
CA ALA A 400 -18.72 8.44 0.48
C ALA A 400 -19.75 8.92 -0.56
N GLY A 401 -19.99 10.23 -0.62
CA GLY A 401 -20.97 10.83 -1.54
C GLY A 401 -20.36 11.38 -2.84
N MET A 402 -19.05 11.19 -3.08
CA MET A 402 -18.38 11.71 -4.29
C MET A 402 -18.47 10.71 -5.46
N GLU A 403 -18.02 11.15 -6.64
CA GLU A 403 -17.96 10.31 -7.83
C GLU A 403 -16.70 9.44 -7.86
N MET A 404 -16.86 8.16 -8.22
CA MET A 404 -15.79 7.16 -8.26
C MET A 404 -14.61 7.59 -9.15
N THR A 405 -14.92 8.05 -10.36
CA THR A 405 -13.91 8.40 -11.37
C THR A 405 -13.03 9.55 -10.89
N LEU A 406 -13.65 10.58 -10.32
CA LEU A 406 -12.94 11.73 -9.75
C LEU A 406 -12.01 11.32 -8.60
N LEU A 407 -12.49 10.47 -7.68
CA LEU A 407 -11.68 9.99 -6.55
C LEU A 407 -10.48 9.15 -7.01
N TRP A 408 -10.67 8.29 -8.01
CA TRP A 408 -9.56 7.55 -8.61
C TRP A 408 -8.53 8.48 -9.26
N HIS A 409 -8.97 9.47 -10.05
CA HIS A 409 -8.07 10.39 -10.72
C HIS A 409 -7.28 11.26 -9.72
N ILE A 410 -7.92 11.76 -8.67
CA ILE A 410 -7.24 12.51 -7.60
C ILE A 410 -6.20 11.62 -6.90
N SER A 411 -6.59 10.41 -6.53
CA SER A 411 -5.71 9.45 -5.84
C SER A 411 -4.49 9.07 -6.69
N ASP A 412 -4.70 8.81 -7.99
CA ASP A 412 -3.64 8.48 -8.92
C ASP A 412 -2.64 9.64 -9.09
N VAL A 413 -3.13 10.88 -9.26
CA VAL A 413 -2.26 12.07 -9.39
C VAL A 413 -1.42 12.28 -8.12
N LEU A 414 -2.06 12.25 -6.95
CA LEU A 414 -1.37 12.44 -5.67
C LEU A 414 -0.31 11.37 -5.43
N MET A 415 -0.64 10.10 -5.68
CA MET A 415 0.29 8.98 -5.60
C MET A 415 1.44 9.14 -6.59
N GLY A 416 1.14 9.60 -7.81
CA GLY A 416 2.14 9.88 -8.83
C GLY A 416 3.15 10.94 -8.40
N VAL A 417 2.69 12.02 -7.79
CA VAL A 417 3.56 13.08 -7.25
C VAL A 417 4.50 12.53 -6.18
N MET A 418 3.99 11.69 -5.27
CA MET A 418 4.83 11.04 -4.25
C MET A 418 5.91 10.16 -4.89
N ALA A 419 5.55 9.34 -5.87
CA ALA A 419 6.50 8.48 -6.58
C ALA A 419 7.59 9.28 -7.29
N LEU A 420 7.24 10.40 -7.93
CA LEU A 420 8.18 11.29 -8.63
C LEU A 420 9.18 11.96 -7.68
N ILE A 421 8.83 12.17 -6.43
CA ILE A 421 9.76 12.70 -5.43
C ILE A 421 10.59 11.55 -4.84
N ASN A 422 9.95 10.46 -4.42
CA ASN A 422 10.61 9.43 -3.64
C ASN A 422 11.58 8.56 -4.46
N ILE A 423 11.16 8.11 -5.68
CA ILE A 423 11.99 7.20 -6.48
C ILE A 423 13.36 7.80 -6.86
N PRO A 424 13.45 9.05 -7.36
CA PRO A 424 14.76 9.66 -7.60
C PRO A 424 15.63 9.74 -6.34
N VAL A 425 15.02 10.05 -5.20
CA VAL A 425 15.76 10.12 -3.91
C VAL A 425 16.32 8.75 -3.52
N ILE A 426 15.53 7.68 -3.57
CA ILE A 426 16.05 6.35 -3.22
C ILE A 426 17.08 5.85 -4.21
N LEU A 427 17.00 6.23 -5.49
CA LEU A 427 18.04 5.95 -6.49
C LEU A 427 19.36 6.68 -6.16
N LEU A 428 19.30 7.97 -5.81
CA LEU A 428 20.48 8.73 -5.35
C LEU A 428 21.12 8.11 -4.10
N LEU A 429 20.31 7.57 -3.19
CA LEU A 429 20.75 6.94 -1.95
C LEU A 429 21.02 5.44 -2.08
N SER A 430 20.95 4.90 -3.29
CA SER A 430 21.10 3.45 -3.54
C SER A 430 22.41 2.87 -2.99
N ASN A 431 23.52 3.60 -3.06
CA ASN A 431 24.78 3.14 -2.52
C ASN A 431 24.75 2.91 -1.00
N THR A 432 24.02 3.73 -0.25
CA THR A 432 23.82 3.53 1.20
C THR A 432 23.04 2.24 1.47
N VAL A 433 21.99 1.98 0.70
CA VAL A 433 21.23 0.72 0.78
C VAL A 433 22.12 -0.48 0.47
N LEU A 434 22.91 -0.41 -0.60
CA LEU A 434 23.79 -1.52 -1.01
C LEU A 434 24.87 -1.80 0.02
N LYS A 435 25.46 -0.78 0.65
CA LYS A 435 26.43 -0.95 1.74
C LYS A 435 25.79 -1.61 2.96
N ALA A 436 24.60 -1.14 3.38
CA ALA A 436 23.86 -1.75 4.48
C ALA A 436 23.49 -3.20 4.19
N LEU A 437 23.05 -3.51 2.96
CA LEU A 437 22.74 -4.87 2.55
C LEU A 437 23.96 -5.78 2.57
N LYS A 438 25.13 -5.27 2.11
CA LYS A 438 26.40 -6.01 2.15
C LYS A 438 26.84 -6.30 3.58
N ASP A 439 26.70 -5.34 4.49
CA ASP A 439 26.99 -5.53 5.92
C ASP A 439 26.08 -6.61 6.52
N TYR A 440 24.78 -6.51 6.29
CA TYR A 440 23.79 -7.50 6.72
C TYR A 440 24.11 -8.92 6.24
N GLU A 441 24.39 -9.08 4.94
CA GLU A 441 24.73 -10.37 4.36
C GLU A 441 26.06 -10.93 4.86
N GLY A 442 27.06 -10.06 5.08
CA GLY A 442 28.34 -10.44 5.65
C GLY A 442 28.20 -11.06 7.04
N GLN A 443 27.33 -10.48 7.87
CA GLN A 443 27.05 -10.99 9.22
C GLN A 443 26.25 -12.31 9.19
N ILE A 444 25.26 -12.44 8.29
CA ILE A 444 24.51 -13.71 8.12
C ILE A 444 25.42 -14.84 7.68
N ARG A 445 26.36 -14.61 6.74
CA ARG A 445 27.32 -15.64 6.30
C ARG A 445 28.19 -16.14 7.45
N GLN A 446 28.44 -15.27 8.43
CA GLN A 446 29.15 -15.64 9.67
C GLN A 446 28.23 -16.30 10.72
N LYS A 447 26.97 -16.60 10.38
CA LYS A 447 25.94 -17.15 11.28
C LYS A 447 25.68 -16.27 12.52
N LYS A 448 25.88 -14.96 12.42
CA LYS A 448 25.58 -13.98 13.48
C LYS A 448 24.19 -13.40 13.27
N ASN A 449 23.55 -12.99 14.37
CA ASN A 449 22.38 -12.09 14.27
C ASN A 449 22.87 -10.71 13.85
N PRO A 450 22.44 -10.18 12.69
CA PRO A 450 22.97 -8.90 12.20
C PRO A 450 22.65 -7.73 13.13
N VAL A 451 23.69 -6.97 13.48
CA VAL A 451 23.62 -5.73 14.25
C VAL A 451 24.25 -4.62 13.43
N PHE A 452 23.61 -3.48 13.35
CA PHE A 452 24.05 -2.37 12.52
C PHE A 452 24.71 -1.27 13.33
N PHE A 453 25.84 -0.76 12.82
CA PHE A 453 26.46 0.47 13.26
C PHE A 453 26.75 1.36 12.06
N SER A 454 26.47 2.66 12.16
CA SER A 454 26.65 3.62 11.05
C SER A 454 28.06 3.65 10.50
N LYS A 455 29.07 3.43 11.35
CA LYS A 455 30.48 3.32 10.99
C LYS A 455 30.81 2.14 10.06
N ASN A 456 30.04 1.05 10.11
CA ASN A 456 30.29 -0.14 9.28
C ASN A 456 30.08 0.13 7.78
N ILE A 457 29.32 1.16 7.45
CA ILE A 457 29.03 1.54 6.05
C ILE A 457 29.65 2.89 5.67
N ASP A 458 30.55 3.44 6.48
CA ASP A 458 31.15 4.76 6.30
C ASP A 458 30.10 5.86 6.08
N LEU A 459 29.04 5.85 6.86
CA LEU A 459 27.98 6.84 6.75
C LEU A 459 28.50 8.19 7.25
N LYS A 460 28.54 9.19 6.35
CA LYS A 460 29.03 10.54 6.68
C LYS A 460 28.09 11.31 7.60
N GLN A 461 26.79 11.03 7.50
CA GLN A 461 25.77 11.69 8.29
C GLN A 461 25.69 11.05 9.69
N LYS A 462 25.58 11.91 10.71
CA LYS A 462 25.30 11.47 12.08
C LYS A 462 23.89 10.89 12.15
N THR A 463 23.74 9.68 12.68
CA THR A 463 22.44 9.06 12.91
C THR A 463 22.08 9.19 14.40
N ASP A 464 20.80 9.35 14.71
CA ASP A 464 20.35 9.47 16.10
C ASP A 464 20.24 8.12 16.80
N TYR A 465 20.17 7.03 16.06
CA TYR A 465 19.89 5.69 16.58
C TYR A 465 21.06 4.70 16.43
N TRP A 466 21.86 4.79 15.38
CA TRP A 466 22.85 3.78 14.99
C TRP A 466 24.30 4.23 15.22
N ASN A 467 24.62 4.66 16.41
CA ASN A 467 25.98 5.14 16.77
C ASN A 467 26.87 4.02 17.30
#